data_736ba508977821ff0cc45662d9ac97ad
#
_entry.id   736ba508977821ff0cc45662d9ac97ad
#
_cell.length_a   1.000
_cell.length_b   1.000
_cell.length_c   1.000
_cell.angle_alpha   90.00
_cell.angle_beta   90.00
_cell.angle_gamma   90.00
#
_symmetry.space_group_name_H-M   'P 1'
#
loop_
_entity.id
_entity.type
_entity.pdbx_description
1 polymer ?
#
loop_
_entity_poly.entity_id
_entity_poly.type
_entity_poly.pdbx_seq_one_letter_code
_entity_poly.pdbx_strand_id
1 'polypeptide(L)'
;LTIARKAGIPVTSRGAGTSVAGNAIGPGLVIDFSRHMNKILDINPEARTARVQPGVIMADLQVACAPFGLWFGPDPSTKNRATLGGMIGNNACGPHALTYGRTSDNTVSLDVIDGRGRRFTAGRDLDQVPGLTDLVSTHLSLLRTELGRFTRQESGYSLEHLLPEKGSDLAKALVGSEGTCVTVVEATVTLKPLPTRPVLVVLGYPTMVAAASDVVNLLPVEPLALEGMDSRLVDVVRRAVGTVPELPGGDGWLFCEVGEDEGDPRSAVERAADLVAASACVDHRVVEDASEAAALWRIRADGVGLAGRTPAGNQAWPGWEDAAVPPANLGPYLTDFEALMAKYGIEGLPYGHFGDGCVHVRMDVPLSEEGDIPVFKAFMEEAAALVGRYGGSISGEHGDGRARGALLPHMY
;
A
#
# COMPACT_ATOMS: atom_id res chain seq x y z
N LEU A 1 29.39 -4.00 2.55
CA LEU A 1 28.81 -5.18 3.26
C LEU A 1 29.91 -6.03 3.89
N THR A 2 30.98 -6.41 3.17
CA THR A 2 32.06 -7.27 3.72
C THR A 2 32.71 -6.71 4.97
N ILE A 3 32.95 -5.40 5.04
CA ILE A 3 33.53 -4.73 6.22
C ILE A 3 32.55 -4.79 7.41
N ALA A 4 31.29 -4.42 7.19
CA ALA A 4 30.26 -4.45 8.20
C ALA A 4 30.10 -5.87 8.79
N ARG A 5 30.03 -6.90 7.92
CA ARG A 5 29.95 -8.29 8.34
C ARG A 5 31.16 -8.72 9.20
N LYS A 6 32.38 -8.39 8.79
CA LYS A 6 33.59 -8.72 9.57
C LYS A 6 33.62 -8.04 10.92
N ALA A 7 33.07 -6.84 11.02
CA ALA A 7 33.02 -6.05 12.25
C ALA A 7 31.77 -6.31 13.10
N GLY A 8 30.83 -7.17 12.67
CA GLY A 8 29.57 -7.40 13.36
C GLY A 8 28.65 -6.18 13.41
N ILE A 9 28.79 -5.26 12.45
CA ILE A 9 28.02 -4.01 12.38
C ILE A 9 26.72 -4.28 11.62
N PRO A 10 25.53 -3.99 12.20
CA PRO A 10 24.27 -4.07 11.50
C PRO A 10 24.23 -3.13 10.29
N VAL A 11 23.54 -3.55 9.23
CA VAL A 11 23.37 -2.75 8.01
C VAL A 11 21.87 -2.49 7.79
N THR A 12 21.53 -1.23 7.54
CA THR A 12 20.18 -0.82 7.12
C THR A 12 20.24 -0.27 5.71
N SER A 13 19.48 -0.89 4.80
CA SER A 13 19.27 -0.36 3.45
C SER A 13 18.26 0.79 3.49
N ARG A 14 18.56 1.90 2.80
CA ARG A 14 17.72 3.08 2.76
C ARG A 14 17.53 3.58 1.34
N GLY A 15 16.27 3.79 0.95
CA GLY A 15 15.90 4.58 -0.22
C GLY A 15 15.67 6.05 0.16
N ALA A 16 14.52 6.61 -0.18
CA ALA A 16 14.16 7.99 0.17
C ALA A 16 13.74 8.20 1.63
N GLY A 17 13.62 7.13 2.43
CA GLY A 17 13.19 7.21 3.82
C GLY A 17 11.71 7.58 4.01
N THR A 18 10.85 7.25 3.05
CA THR A 18 9.42 7.56 3.05
C THR A 18 8.57 6.58 3.86
N SER A 19 9.16 5.49 4.35
CA SER A 19 8.47 4.52 5.20
C SER A 19 8.01 5.14 6.52
N VAL A 20 6.79 4.81 6.96
CA VAL A 20 6.20 5.31 8.21
C VAL A 20 6.43 4.39 9.41
N ALA A 21 6.77 3.12 9.18
CA ALA A 21 6.93 2.11 10.24
C ALA A 21 8.36 2.04 10.85
N GLY A 22 9.29 2.92 10.43
CA GLY A 22 10.64 3.02 10.99
C GLY A 22 11.66 2.02 10.44
N ASN A 23 11.38 1.31 9.37
CA ASN A 23 12.26 0.34 8.74
C ASN A 23 13.43 0.98 7.95
N ALA A 24 13.37 2.26 7.64
CA ALA A 24 14.46 3.00 6.94
C ALA A 24 15.55 3.54 7.88
N ILE A 25 15.48 3.26 9.19
CA ILE A 25 16.45 3.68 10.20
C ILE A 25 16.92 2.48 11.03
N GLY A 26 18.15 2.55 11.54
CA GLY A 26 18.71 1.48 12.35
C GLY A 26 20.04 1.86 12.98
N PRO A 27 20.53 1.08 13.98
CA PRO A 27 21.88 1.23 14.48
C PRO A 27 22.90 0.76 13.42
N GLY A 28 24.14 1.22 13.54
CA GLY A 28 25.22 0.77 12.67
C GLY A 28 25.32 1.52 11.35
N LEU A 29 25.54 0.79 10.25
CA LEU A 29 25.78 1.37 8.92
C LEU A 29 24.47 1.50 8.15
N VAL A 30 24.08 2.72 7.79
CA VAL A 30 23.00 2.99 6.86
C VAL A 30 23.57 3.18 5.45
N ILE A 31 23.10 2.37 4.50
CA ILE A 31 23.48 2.48 3.08
C ILE A 31 22.35 3.16 2.32
N ASP A 32 22.57 4.40 1.91
CA ASP A 32 21.65 5.16 1.07
C ASP A 32 21.92 4.88 -0.40
N PHE A 33 20.92 4.32 -1.09
CA PHE A 33 21.01 3.95 -2.51
C PHE A 33 20.61 5.08 -3.46
N SER A 34 19.90 6.10 -2.97
CA SER A 34 19.27 7.13 -3.81
C SER A 34 20.28 7.95 -4.62
N ARG A 35 21.51 8.10 -4.12
CA ARG A 35 22.50 9.02 -4.69
C ARG A 35 23.33 8.43 -5.84
N HIS A 36 23.69 7.15 -5.77
CA HIS A 36 24.67 6.56 -6.69
C HIS A 36 24.21 5.29 -7.39
N MET A 37 23.12 4.68 -6.94
CA MET A 37 22.53 3.48 -7.53
C MET A 37 21.10 3.76 -8.01
N ASN A 38 20.95 4.75 -8.89
CA ASN A 38 19.67 5.30 -9.34
C ASN A 38 19.50 5.29 -10.86
N LYS A 39 20.11 4.32 -11.54
CA LYS A 39 20.02 4.20 -13.00
C LYS A 39 18.91 3.26 -13.42
N ILE A 40 18.12 3.66 -14.40
CA ILE A 40 17.31 2.77 -15.22
C ILE A 40 18.32 2.15 -16.20
N LEU A 41 18.49 0.82 -16.12
CA LEU A 41 19.53 0.11 -16.86
C LEU A 41 19.03 -0.34 -18.23
N ASP A 42 17.73 -0.69 -18.31
CA ASP A 42 17.07 -1.15 -19.52
C ASP A 42 15.57 -0.99 -19.42
N ILE A 43 14.91 -0.71 -20.55
CA ILE A 43 13.44 -0.80 -20.71
C ILE A 43 13.21 -1.64 -21.96
N ASN A 44 12.50 -2.75 -21.83
CA ASN A 44 12.10 -3.61 -22.91
C ASN A 44 10.59 -3.52 -23.14
N PRO A 45 10.12 -2.74 -24.12
CA PRO A 45 8.68 -2.57 -24.38
C PRO A 45 7.99 -3.85 -24.86
N GLU A 46 8.70 -4.71 -25.62
CA GLU A 46 8.12 -5.96 -26.13
C GLU A 46 7.87 -6.96 -25.00
N ALA A 47 8.82 -7.11 -24.06
CA ALA A 47 8.67 -7.94 -22.88
C ALA A 47 7.89 -7.25 -21.76
N ARG A 48 7.58 -5.96 -21.91
CA ARG A 48 6.93 -5.11 -20.88
C ARG A 48 7.70 -5.21 -19.55
N THR A 49 9.01 -5.01 -19.58
CA THR A 49 9.86 -5.06 -18.39
C THR A 49 10.83 -3.88 -18.32
N ALA A 50 11.25 -3.54 -17.11
CA ALA A 50 12.35 -2.63 -16.87
C ALA A 50 13.36 -3.22 -15.89
N ARG A 51 14.66 -3.01 -16.14
CA ARG A 51 15.75 -3.35 -15.22
C ARG A 51 16.29 -2.08 -14.60
N VAL A 52 16.26 -2.02 -13.28
CA VAL A 52 16.53 -0.79 -12.52
C VAL A 52 17.46 -1.04 -11.34
N GLN A 53 18.17 -0.01 -10.92
CA GLN A 53 18.89 0.03 -9.65
C GLN A 53 17.96 0.46 -8.50
N PRO A 54 18.24 0.07 -7.24
CA PRO A 54 17.34 0.28 -6.12
C PRO A 54 17.05 1.75 -5.77
N GLY A 55 17.92 2.68 -6.15
CA GLY A 55 17.75 4.12 -5.92
C GLY A 55 16.97 4.86 -7.00
N VAL A 56 16.48 4.18 -8.06
CA VAL A 56 15.60 4.81 -9.05
C VAL A 56 14.31 5.29 -8.37
N ILE A 57 13.96 6.55 -8.59
CA ILE A 57 12.69 7.11 -8.12
C ILE A 57 11.55 6.57 -9.01
N MET A 58 10.44 6.18 -8.40
CA MET A 58 9.31 5.59 -9.12
C MET A 58 8.78 6.53 -10.22
N ALA A 59 8.64 7.83 -9.93
CA ALA A 59 8.19 8.82 -10.92
C ALA A 59 9.16 8.95 -12.12
N ASP A 60 10.47 8.80 -11.90
CA ASP A 60 11.45 8.85 -13.00
C ASP A 60 11.30 7.62 -13.92
N LEU A 61 10.98 6.45 -13.35
CA LEU A 61 10.65 5.26 -14.13
C LEU A 61 9.37 5.47 -14.94
N GLN A 62 8.34 6.08 -14.35
CA GLN A 62 7.09 6.39 -15.06
C GLN A 62 7.34 7.29 -16.28
N VAL A 63 8.11 8.37 -16.09
CA VAL A 63 8.49 9.29 -17.18
C VAL A 63 9.26 8.55 -18.28
N ALA A 64 10.18 7.66 -17.93
CA ALA A 64 10.97 6.90 -18.90
C ALA A 64 10.14 5.87 -19.67
N CYS A 65 9.10 5.29 -19.07
CA CYS A 65 8.23 4.28 -19.70
C CYS A 65 7.09 4.89 -20.52
N ALA A 66 6.65 6.11 -20.21
CA ALA A 66 5.51 6.78 -20.85
C ALA A 66 5.61 6.85 -22.40
N PRO A 67 6.78 7.10 -23.05
CA PRO A 67 6.90 7.10 -24.51
C PRO A 67 6.55 5.76 -25.16
N PHE A 68 6.56 4.66 -24.41
CA PHE A 68 6.21 3.32 -24.86
C PHE A 68 4.74 2.95 -24.54
N GLY A 69 3.96 3.88 -23.99
CA GLY A 69 2.60 3.59 -23.49
C GLY A 69 2.57 2.64 -22.31
N LEU A 70 3.66 2.61 -21.53
CA LEU A 70 3.85 1.71 -20.38
C LEU A 70 4.08 2.50 -19.10
N TRP A 71 3.78 1.85 -17.97
CA TRP A 71 4.07 2.36 -16.64
C TRP A 71 4.34 1.23 -15.65
N PHE A 72 4.88 1.56 -14.48
CA PHE A 72 4.98 0.64 -13.35
C PHE A 72 3.71 0.74 -12.52
N GLY A 73 2.94 -0.34 -12.39
CA GLY A 73 1.57 -0.34 -11.86
C GLY A 73 1.42 0.18 -10.42
N PRO A 74 2.22 -0.29 -9.43
CA PRO A 74 2.15 0.23 -8.05
C PRO A 74 2.48 1.72 -7.99
N ASP A 75 1.60 2.53 -7.36
CA ASP A 75 1.73 3.99 -7.36
C ASP A 75 1.49 4.63 -5.98
N PRO A 76 2.36 4.37 -4.99
CA PRO A 76 2.22 4.93 -3.66
C PRO A 76 2.14 6.47 -3.67
N SER A 77 1.48 7.06 -2.69
CA SER A 77 1.36 8.51 -2.54
C SER A 77 2.71 9.25 -2.55
N THR A 78 3.77 8.54 -2.19
CA THR A 78 5.15 9.04 -2.17
C THR A 78 5.91 8.85 -3.49
N LYS A 79 5.26 8.44 -4.59
CA LYS A 79 5.87 8.08 -5.88
C LYS A 79 6.90 9.07 -6.42
N ASN A 80 6.74 10.36 -6.11
CA ASN A 80 7.70 11.42 -6.50
C ASN A 80 9.03 11.37 -5.73
N ARG A 81 9.15 10.49 -4.73
CA ARG A 81 10.36 10.34 -3.89
C ARG A 81 10.69 8.88 -3.61
N ALA A 82 9.68 8.00 -3.52
CA ALA A 82 9.87 6.57 -3.25
C ALA A 82 10.82 5.96 -4.29
N THR A 83 11.83 5.23 -3.80
CA THR A 83 12.76 4.50 -4.67
C THR A 83 12.29 3.08 -4.89
N LEU A 84 12.61 2.49 -6.06
CA LEU A 84 12.22 1.12 -6.40
C LEU A 84 12.73 0.10 -5.35
N GLY A 85 13.96 0.27 -4.85
CA GLY A 85 14.48 -0.57 -3.77
C GLY A 85 13.72 -0.42 -2.45
N GLY A 86 13.25 0.80 -2.14
CA GLY A 86 12.38 1.06 -1.00
C GLY A 86 11.00 0.42 -1.18
N MET A 87 10.42 0.53 -2.38
CA MET A 87 9.16 -0.12 -2.73
C MET A 87 9.26 -1.65 -2.65
N ILE A 88 10.36 -2.23 -3.12
CA ILE A 88 10.64 -3.67 -3.00
C ILE A 88 10.78 -4.07 -1.53
N GLY A 89 11.52 -3.29 -0.74
CA GLY A 89 11.69 -3.59 0.69
C GLY A 89 10.37 -3.61 1.46
N ASN A 90 9.45 -2.72 1.12
CA ASN A 90 8.15 -2.58 1.80
C ASN A 90 6.99 -3.31 1.11
N ASN A 91 7.17 -3.91 -0.06
CA ASN A 91 6.09 -4.35 -0.94
C ASN A 91 5.06 -3.23 -1.20
N ALA A 92 5.54 -2.02 -1.44
CA ALA A 92 4.70 -0.85 -1.57
C ALA A 92 3.70 -0.99 -2.72
N CYS A 93 2.53 -0.39 -2.53
CA CYS A 93 1.47 -0.30 -3.52
C CYS A 93 0.83 1.10 -3.50
N GLY A 94 -0.42 1.24 -3.91
CA GLY A 94 -1.12 2.52 -3.97
C GLY A 94 -2.54 2.31 -4.46
N PRO A 95 -3.26 3.37 -4.84
CA PRO A 95 -4.66 3.30 -5.27
C PRO A 95 -4.93 2.29 -6.40
N HIS A 96 -3.98 2.14 -7.32
CA HIS A 96 -4.10 1.23 -8.47
C HIS A 96 -3.64 -0.20 -8.18
N ALA A 97 -3.28 -0.53 -6.93
CA ALA A 97 -2.96 -1.90 -6.55
C ALA A 97 -4.12 -2.87 -6.77
N LEU A 98 -5.35 -2.38 -6.70
CA LEU A 98 -6.56 -3.16 -6.96
C LEU A 98 -6.51 -3.86 -8.33
N THR A 99 -6.04 -3.15 -9.36
CA THR A 99 -5.94 -3.69 -10.73
C THR A 99 -4.53 -4.19 -11.06
N TYR A 100 -3.50 -3.47 -10.67
CA TYR A 100 -2.13 -3.76 -11.12
C TYR A 100 -1.30 -4.55 -10.09
N GLY A 101 -1.86 -4.80 -8.92
CA GLY A 101 -1.18 -5.52 -7.84
C GLY A 101 -0.14 -4.66 -7.11
N ARG A 102 0.55 -5.29 -6.19
CA ARG A 102 1.60 -4.73 -5.35
C ARG A 102 2.97 -4.82 -6.04
N THR A 103 4.01 -4.32 -5.41
CA THR A 103 5.39 -4.43 -5.93
C THR A 103 5.82 -5.89 -6.14
N SER A 104 5.42 -6.82 -5.25
CA SER A 104 5.70 -8.25 -5.41
C SER A 104 5.08 -8.83 -6.67
N ASP A 105 3.84 -8.43 -7.01
CA ASP A 105 3.13 -8.91 -8.20
C ASP A 105 3.81 -8.44 -9.48
N ASN A 106 4.52 -7.33 -9.40
CA ASN A 106 5.25 -6.70 -10.51
C ASN A 106 6.77 -6.91 -10.47
N THR A 107 7.29 -7.77 -9.59
CA THR A 107 8.71 -8.12 -9.53
C THR A 107 8.97 -9.44 -10.25
N VAL A 108 9.88 -9.42 -11.22
CA VAL A 108 10.28 -10.61 -12.02
C VAL A 108 11.50 -11.30 -11.41
N SER A 109 12.54 -10.52 -11.08
CA SER A 109 13.76 -11.03 -10.48
C SER A 109 14.51 -9.94 -9.71
N LEU A 110 15.32 -10.34 -8.74
CA LEU A 110 16.16 -9.45 -7.94
C LEU A 110 17.61 -9.95 -7.98
N ASP A 111 18.55 -9.08 -8.32
CA ASP A 111 19.98 -9.31 -8.07
C ASP A 111 20.28 -8.83 -6.65
N VAL A 112 20.71 -9.73 -5.79
CA VAL A 112 20.79 -9.50 -4.35
C VAL A 112 22.11 -9.95 -3.74
N ILE A 113 22.44 -9.37 -2.57
CA ILE A 113 23.53 -9.83 -1.71
C ILE A 113 22.94 -10.21 -0.37
N ASP A 114 23.12 -11.44 0.08
CA ASP A 114 22.64 -11.91 1.37
C ASP A 114 23.54 -11.51 2.56
N GLY A 115 23.08 -11.78 3.79
CA GLY A 115 23.83 -11.50 5.02
C GLY A 115 25.15 -12.27 5.13
N ARG A 116 25.37 -13.31 4.32
CA ARG A 116 26.63 -14.07 4.21
C ARG A 116 27.59 -13.47 3.16
N GLY A 117 27.12 -12.49 2.40
CA GLY A 117 27.88 -11.81 1.34
C GLY A 117 27.88 -12.59 0.01
N ARG A 118 26.98 -13.54 -0.18
CA ARG A 118 26.79 -14.24 -1.46
C ARG A 118 25.91 -13.36 -2.34
N ARG A 119 26.31 -13.20 -3.60
CA ARG A 119 25.52 -12.53 -4.63
C ARG A 119 24.84 -13.59 -5.51
N PHE A 120 23.56 -13.42 -5.74
CA PHE A 120 22.78 -14.30 -6.61
C PHE A 120 21.57 -13.57 -7.19
N THR A 121 20.97 -14.14 -8.24
CA THR A 121 19.71 -13.63 -8.79
C THR A 121 18.55 -14.46 -8.22
N ALA A 122 17.73 -13.84 -7.41
CA ALA A 122 16.49 -14.42 -6.93
C ALA A 122 15.42 -14.38 -8.04
N GLY A 123 14.76 -15.50 -8.26
CA GLY A 123 13.69 -15.75 -9.21
C GLY A 123 12.93 -17.01 -8.77
N ARG A 124 12.63 -17.90 -9.71
CA ARG A 124 11.89 -19.14 -9.42
C ARG A 124 12.77 -20.35 -9.04
N ASP A 125 14.04 -20.12 -8.74
CA ASP A 125 14.99 -21.16 -8.32
C ASP A 125 15.27 -21.00 -6.81
N LEU A 126 14.68 -21.89 -5.99
CA LEU A 126 14.85 -21.88 -4.53
C LEU A 126 16.22 -22.39 -4.10
N ASP A 127 16.92 -23.17 -4.93
CA ASP A 127 18.23 -23.77 -4.60
C ASP A 127 19.35 -22.72 -4.52
N GLN A 128 19.08 -21.48 -4.97
CA GLN A 128 19.93 -20.34 -4.70
C GLN A 128 20.14 -20.11 -3.19
N VAL A 129 19.18 -20.54 -2.36
CA VAL A 129 19.27 -20.48 -0.90
C VAL A 129 19.30 -21.91 -0.34
N PRO A 130 20.48 -22.40 0.09
CA PRO A 130 20.62 -23.77 0.60
C PRO A 130 19.65 -24.07 1.74
N GLY A 131 18.90 -25.18 1.60
CA GLY A 131 17.92 -25.66 2.57
C GLY A 131 16.54 -25.01 2.48
N LEU A 132 16.32 -24.04 1.56
CA LEU A 132 15.02 -23.39 1.41
C LEU A 132 13.97 -24.34 0.86
N THR A 133 14.30 -25.16 -0.13
CA THR A 133 13.42 -26.20 -0.68
C THR A 133 12.96 -27.19 0.38
N ASP A 134 13.86 -27.64 1.27
CA ASP A 134 13.54 -28.54 2.38
C ASP A 134 12.65 -27.87 3.42
N LEU A 135 12.92 -26.59 3.74
CA LEU A 135 12.09 -25.81 4.65
C LEU A 135 10.66 -25.68 4.13
N VAL A 136 10.48 -25.31 2.86
CA VAL A 136 9.16 -25.19 2.23
C VAL A 136 8.43 -26.54 2.25
N SER A 137 9.10 -27.62 1.87
CA SER A 137 8.52 -28.96 1.85
C SER A 137 8.08 -29.42 3.22
N THR A 138 8.89 -29.16 4.26
CA THR A 138 8.61 -29.54 5.65
C THR A 138 7.41 -28.78 6.21
N HIS A 139 7.26 -27.49 5.86
CA HIS A 139 6.23 -26.60 6.42
C HIS A 139 5.10 -26.28 5.44
N LEU A 140 4.92 -27.08 4.39
CA LEU A 140 4.00 -26.81 3.29
C LEU A 140 2.56 -26.53 3.74
N SER A 141 2.05 -27.32 4.70
CA SER A 141 0.70 -27.13 5.25
C SER A 141 0.57 -25.79 5.96
N LEU A 142 1.52 -25.47 6.85
CA LEU A 142 1.52 -24.23 7.61
C LEU A 142 1.56 -23.00 6.69
N LEU A 143 2.43 -23.03 5.68
CA LEU A 143 2.55 -21.94 4.70
C LEU A 143 1.24 -21.69 3.96
N ARG A 144 0.49 -22.77 3.61
CA ARG A 144 -0.80 -22.64 2.92
C ARG A 144 -1.92 -22.11 3.79
N THR A 145 -1.99 -22.57 5.05
CA THR A 145 -3.15 -22.28 5.93
C THR A 145 -3.00 -20.98 6.69
N GLU A 146 -1.78 -20.57 7.03
CA GLU A 146 -1.57 -19.41 7.91
C GLU A 146 -1.09 -18.15 7.17
N LEU A 147 -0.20 -18.28 6.17
CA LEU A 147 0.43 -17.11 5.58
C LEU A 147 -0.33 -16.55 4.37
N GLY A 148 -1.04 -17.37 3.62
CA GLY A 148 -1.78 -16.96 2.42
C GLY A 148 -3.25 -16.59 2.65
N ARG A 149 -3.71 -16.51 3.90
CA ARG A 149 -5.14 -16.32 4.22
C ARG A 149 -5.65 -14.90 4.12
N PHE A 150 -4.76 -13.92 4.21
CA PHE A 150 -5.15 -12.51 4.17
C PHE A 150 -5.26 -12.02 2.73
N THR A 151 -6.29 -11.24 2.43
CA THR A 151 -6.48 -10.65 1.10
C THR A 151 -5.44 -9.57 0.82
N ARG A 152 -5.07 -8.80 1.85
CA ARG A 152 -4.05 -7.76 1.78
C ARG A 152 -3.24 -7.73 3.06
N GLN A 153 -1.92 -7.95 2.95
CA GLN A 153 -1.01 -7.89 4.09
C GLN A 153 0.42 -7.63 3.65
N GLU A 154 1.18 -6.98 4.54
CA GLU A 154 2.63 -6.79 4.44
C GLU A 154 3.32 -7.08 5.78
N SER A 155 2.73 -7.97 6.58
CA SER A 155 3.24 -8.36 7.90
C SER A 155 4.10 -9.61 7.79
N GLY A 156 5.27 -9.61 8.41
CA GLY A 156 6.21 -10.71 8.40
C GLY A 156 6.87 -10.92 7.03
N TYR A 157 7.09 -12.17 6.64
CA TYR A 157 7.67 -12.56 5.35
C TYR A 157 6.63 -13.25 4.48
N SER A 158 6.55 -12.86 3.21
CA SER A 158 5.59 -13.40 2.23
C SER A 158 6.00 -14.78 1.71
N LEU A 159 6.13 -15.76 2.64
CA LEU A 159 6.60 -17.11 2.33
C LEU A 159 5.60 -17.92 1.50
N GLU A 160 4.35 -17.48 1.40
CA GLU A 160 3.34 -18.05 0.51
C GLU A 160 3.76 -18.03 -0.97
N HIS A 161 4.64 -17.10 -1.38
CA HIS A 161 5.20 -17.06 -2.73
C HIS A 161 6.16 -18.22 -3.03
N LEU A 162 6.68 -18.89 -1.98
CA LEU A 162 7.55 -20.06 -2.14
C LEU A 162 6.77 -21.35 -2.41
N LEU A 163 5.44 -21.34 -2.29
CA LEU A 163 4.59 -22.50 -2.55
C LEU A 163 4.68 -22.92 -4.02
N PRO A 164 4.67 -24.24 -4.33
CA PRO A 164 4.71 -24.74 -5.71
C PRO A 164 3.60 -24.19 -6.59
N GLU A 165 2.39 -24.10 -6.05
CA GLU A 165 1.22 -23.53 -6.75
C GLU A 165 1.31 -22.03 -7.00
N LYS A 166 2.21 -21.32 -6.32
CA LYS A 166 2.56 -19.91 -6.56
C LYS A 166 3.81 -19.76 -7.43
N GLY A 167 4.38 -20.87 -7.92
CA GLY A 167 5.53 -20.91 -8.81
C GLY A 167 6.88 -20.90 -8.12
N SER A 168 6.94 -21.17 -6.79
CA SER A 168 8.19 -21.20 -6.00
C SER A 168 9.06 -19.96 -6.22
N ASP A 169 8.46 -18.77 -6.08
CA ASP A 169 9.04 -17.49 -6.49
C ASP A 169 9.80 -16.83 -5.34
N LEU A 170 11.13 -17.00 -5.31
CA LEU A 170 12.01 -16.41 -4.31
C LEU A 170 12.10 -14.87 -4.45
N ALA A 171 12.00 -14.34 -5.67
CA ALA A 171 12.03 -12.87 -5.85
C ALA A 171 10.84 -12.22 -5.15
N LYS A 172 9.64 -12.76 -5.37
CA LYS A 172 8.42 -12.28 -4.71
C LYS A 172 8.44 -12.47 -3.19
N ALA A 173 8.98 -13.59 -2.70
CA ALA A 173 9.11 -13.84 -1.26
C ALA A 173 10.10 -12.90 -0.56
N LEU A 174 11.05 -12.33 -1.27
CA LEU A 174 11.99 -11.34 -0.75
C LEU A 174 11.45 -9.90 -0.78
N VAL A 175 10.42 -9.63 -1.59
CA VAL A 175 9.70 -8.36 -1.56
C VAL A 175 8.90 -8.27 -0.25
N GLY A 176 8.95 -7.11 0.41
CA GLY A 176 8.35 -6.93 1.74
C GLY A 176 9.23 -7.38 2.90
N SER A 177 10.45 -7.90 2.65
CA SER A 177 11.37 -8.32 3.72
C SER A 177 12.06 -7.18 4.47
N GLU A 178 11.75 -5.94 4.16
CA GLU A 178 12.25 -4.71 4.82
C GLU A 178 13.79 -4.63 4.89
N GLY A 179 14.48 -5.26 3.92
CA GLY A 179 15.95 -5.31 3.89
C GLY A 179 16.59 -6.22 4.93
N THR A 180 15.80 -7.05 5.63
CA THR A 180 16.30 -7.95 6.69
C THR A 180 16.93 -9.23 6.14
N CYS A 181 16.54 -9.66 4.93
CA CYS A 181 17.06 -10.88 4.29
C CYS A 181 18.22 -10.61 3.34
N VAL A 182 18.10 -9.56 2.52
CA VAL A 182 19.03 -9.26 1.43
C VAL A 182 19.19 -7.76 1.23
N THR A 183 20.29 -7.40 0.58
CA THR A 183 20.49 -6.06 -0.03
C THR A 183 20.24 -6.18 -1.52
N VAL A 184 19.26 -5.45 -2.05
CA VAL A 184 18.94 -5.40 -3.47
C VAL A 184 19.99 -4.56 -4.21
N VAL A 185 20.51 -5.08 -5.30
CA VAL A 185 21.51 -4.44 -6.18
C VAL A 185 20.87 -3.98 -7.48
N GLU A 186 20.04 -4.84 -8.08
CA GLU A 186 19.23 -4.56 -9.27
C GLU A 186 17.89 -5.30 -9.16
N ALA A 187 16.88 -4.79 -9.84
CA ALA A 187 15.58 -5.44 -9.96
C ALA A 187 15.11 -5.42 -11.41
N THR A 188 14.47 -6.50 -11.83
CA THR A 188 13.67 -6.53 -13.06
C THR A 188 12.22 -6.51 -12.66
N VAL A 189 11.47 -5.52 -13.15
CA VAL A 189 10.05 -5.31 -12.85
C VAL A 189 9.21 -5.39 -14.12
N THR A 190 7.96 -5.82 -13.97
CA THR A 190 6.96 -5.83 -15.04
C THR A 190 6.35 -4.45 -15.20
N LEU A 191 6.15 -4.04 -16.43
CA LEU A 191 5.42 -2.83 -16.80
C LEU A 191 4.01 -3.19 -17.28
N LYS A 192 3.07 -2.29 -17.05
CA LYS A 192 1.67 -2.41 -17.45
C LYS A 192 1.36 -1.40 -18.56
N PRO A 193 0.37 -1.63 -19.41
CA PRO A 193 -0.15 -0.59 -20.28
C PRO A 193 -0.65 0.59 -19.46
N LEU A 194 -0.40 1.81 -19.94
CA LEU A 194 -1.02 3.01 -19.39
C LEU A 194 -2.54 2.95 -19.59
N PRO A 195 -3.34 3.27 -18.56
CA PRO A 195 -4.78 3.38 -18.72
C PRO A 195 -5.13 4.40 -19.82
N THR A 196 -6.00 4.01 -20.73
CA THR A 196 -6.50 4.91 -21.77
C THR A 196 -7.80 5.56 -21.31
N ARG A 197 -7.85 6.90 -21.37
CA ARG A 197 -9.04 7.72 -21.05
C ARG A 197 -9.74 7.30 -19.75
N PRO A 198 -9.04 7.29 -18.60
CA PRO A 198 -9.69 6.96 -17.34
C PRO A 198 -10.79 7.97 -17.03
N VAL A 199 -11.91 7.47 -16.52
CA VAL A 199 -13.05 8.26 -16.04
C VAL A 199 -13.09 8.14 -14.52
N LEU A 200 -13.15 9.28 -13.83
CA LEU A 200 -13.32 9.32 -12.38
C LEU A 200 -14.82 9.40 -12.05
N VAL A 201 -15.28 8.50 -11.21
CA VAL A 201 -16.63 8.53 -10.63
C VAL A 201 -16.49 8.82 -9.13
N VAL A 202 -17.10 9.90 -8.67
CA VAL A 202 -17.18 10.24 -7.25
C VAL A 202 -18.57 9.91 -6.76
N LEU A 203 -18.68 8.98 -5.82
CA LEU A 203 -19.95 8.53 -5.23
C LEU A 203 -20.07 9.10 -3.82
N GLY A 204 -21.19 9.75 -3.52
CA GLY A 204 -21.48 10.35 -2.21
C GLY A 204 -22.40 9.47 -1.36
N TYR A 205 -22.08 9.35 -0.09
CA TYR A 205 -22.81 8.53 0.89
C TYR A 205 -23.12 9.32 2.16
N PRO A 206 -24.20 8.97 2.91
CA PRO A 206 -24.53 9.64 4.16
C PRO A 206 -23.44 9.54 5.24
N THR A 207 -22.66 8.45 5.21
CA THR A 207 -21.56 8.21 6.16
C THR A 207 -20.44 7.42 5.50
N MET A 208 -19.24 7.48 6.09
CA MET A 208 -18.10 6.67 5.64
C MET A 208 -18.34 5.17 5.79
N VAL A 209 -19.10 4.75 6.82
CA VAL A 209 -19.51 3.35 7.01
C VAL A 209 -20.43 2.88 5.88
N ALA A 210 -21.37 3.73 5.42
CA ALA A 210 -22.23 3.42 4.28
C ALA A 210 -21.40 3.26 2.99
N ALA A 211 -20.46 4.17 2.76
CA ALA A 211 -19.50 4.07 1.64
C ALA A 211 -18.70 2.76 1.68
N ALA A 212 -18.14 2.44 2.84
CA ALA A 212 -17.36 1.21 3.04
C ALA A 212 -18.18 -0.07 2.82
N SER A 213 -19.45 -0.06 3.21
CA SER A 213 -20.37 -1.20 3.05
C SER A 213 -20.75 -1.44 1.59
N ASP A 214 -20.69 -0.40 0.75
CA ASP A 214 -21.08 -0.49 -0.67
C ASP A 214 -19.94 -0.98 -1.58
N VAL A 215 -18.71 -1.02 -1.08
CA VAL A 215 -17.53 -1.45 -1.84
C VAL A 215 -17.75 -2.79 -2.56
N VAL A 216 -18.35 -3.75 -1.88
CA VAL A 216 -18.58 -5.10 -2.44
C VAL A 216 -19.52 -5.12 -3.66
N ASN A 217 -20.41 -4.13 -3.78
CA ASN A 217 -21.29 -3.98 -4.93
C ASN A 217 -20.56 -3.38 -6.14
N LEU A 218 -19.48 -2.64 -5.90
CA LEU A 218 -18.72 -1.93 -6.92
C LEU A 218 -17.56 -2.76 -7.50
N LEU A 219 -16.97 -3.66 -6.69
CA LEU A 219 -15.85 -4.51 -7.10
C LEU A 219 -16.13 -5.35 -8.36
N PRO A 220 -17.35 -5.90 -8.60
CA PRO A 220 -17.65 -6.64 -9.82
C PRO A 220 -17.57 -5.82 -11.12
N VAL A 221 -17.53 -4.48 -11.03
CA VAL A 221 -17.32 -3.60 -12.21
C VAL A 221 -15.82 -3.50 -12.55
N GLU A 222 -14.94 -4.07 -11.70
CA GLU A 222 -13.49 -4.08 -11.85
C GLU A 222 -12.90 -2.67 -12.01
N PRO A 223 -13.12 -1.74 -11.04
CA PRO A 223 -12.53 -0.42 -11.11
C PRO A 223 -11.00 -0.47 -11.04
N LEU A 224 -10.33 0.47 -11.71
CA LEU A 224 -8.86 0.61 -11.65
C LEU A 224 -8.40 1.00 -10.24
N ALA A 225 -9.17 1.85 -9.57
CA ALA A 225 -8.96 2.28 -8.18
C ALA A 225 -10.32 2.50 -7.50
N LEU A 226 -10.39 2.25 -6.20
CA LEU A 226 -11.56 2.49 -5.37
C LEU A 226 -11.12 2.97 -3.99
N GLU A 227 -11.17 4.31 -3.80
CA GLU A 227 -10.62 5.01 -2.66
C GLU A 227 -11.71 5.62 -1.78
N GLY A 228 -11.60 5.41 -0.47
CA GLY A 228 -12.50 6.02 0.51
C GLY A 228 -11.96 7.35 1.05
N MET A 229 -12.86 8.33 1.26
CA MET A 229 -12.52 9.63 1.82
C MET A 229 -13.65 10.19 2.68
N ASP A 230 -13.33 10.53 3.94
CA ASP A 230 -14.24 11.07 4.93
C ASP A 230 -14.35 12.61 4.84
N SER A 231 -15.52 13.17 5.16
CA SER A 231 -15.78 14.61 5.15
C SER A 231 -14.81 15.39 6.04
N ARG A 232 -14.41 14.84 7.17
CA ARG A 232 -13.43 15.44 8.08
C ARG A 232 -12.09 15.67 7.42
N LEU A 233 -11.63 14.76 6.55
CA LEU A 233 -10.41 14.93 5.77
C LEU A 233 -10.56 16.05 4.74
N VAL A 234 -11.69 16.10 4.03
CA VAL A 234 -12.01 17.17 3.07
C VAL A 234 -12.00 18.55 3.74
N ASP A 235 -12.56 18.63 4.96
CA ASP A 235 -12.57 19.87 5.73
C ASP A 235 -11.16 20.32 6.15
N VAL A 236 -10.27 19.40 6.49
CA VAL A 236 -8.86 19.72 6.75
C VAL A 236 -8.20 20.29 5.49
N VAL A 237 -8.39 19.65 4.33
CA VAL A 237 -7.85 20.15 3.06
C VAL A 237 -8.43 21.52 2.73
N ARG A 238 -9.75 21.70 2.82
CA ARG A 238 -10.44 22.99 2.54
C ARG A 238 -9.90 24.13 3.40
N ARG A 239 -9.65 23.88 4.68
CA ARG A 239 -9.05 24.88 5.59
C ARG A 239 -7.61 25.22 5.20
N ALA A 240 -6.84 24.26 4.70
CA ALA A 240 -5.44 24.48 4.36
C ALA A 240 -5.24 25.19 3.02
N VAL A 241 -6.05 24.85 2.00
CA VAL A 241 -5.88 25.38 0.62
C VAL A 241 -6.95 26.41 0.22
N GLY A 242 -7.97 26.62 1.06
CA GLY A 242 -9.04 27.62 0.86
C GLY A 242 -10.23 27.07 0.07
N THR A 243 -10.01 26.52 -1.12
CA THR A 243 -11.07 25.96 -1.98
C THR A 243 -10.72 24.58 -2.47
N VAL A 244 -11.70 23.70 -2.47
CA VAL A 244 -11.61 22.37 -3.08
C VAL A 244 -12.67 22.25 -4.18
N PRO A 245 -12.48 21.40 -5.22
CA PRO A 245 -13.53 21.10 -6.18
C PRO A 245 -14.80 20.64 -5.47
N GLU A 246 -15.94 20.94 -6.08
CA GLU A 246 -17.24 20.50 -5.58
C GLU A 246 -17.36 18.98 -5.59
N LEU A 247 -17.82 18.42 -4.48
CA LEU A 247 -18.09 16.98 -4.31
C LEU A 247 -19.61 16.76 -4.35
N PRO A 248 -20.08 15.56 -4.77
CA PRO A 248 -21.48 15.21 -4.67
C PRO A 248 -21.95 15.20 -3.21
N GLY A 249 -23.24 15.28 -2.99
CA GLY A 249 -23.85 15.30 -1.64
C GLY A 249 -23.47 14.08 -0.82
N GLY A 250 -23.13 14.29 0.45
CA GLY A 250 -22.74 13.23 1.40
C GLY A 250 -21.67 13.68 2.40
N ASP A 251 -21.41 12.81 3.38
CA ASP A 251 -20.37 12.98 4.41
C ASP A 251 -19.24 11.94 4.29
N GLY A 252 -19.35 11.03 3.34
CA GLY A 252 -18.32 10.07 2.93
C GLY A 252 -18.37 9.85 1.43
N TRP A 253 -17.20 9.66 0.81
CA TRP A 253 -17.11 9.48 -0.64
C TRP A 253 -16.26 8.27 -1.01
N LEU A 254 -16.66 7.63 -2.13
CA LEU A 254 -15.80 6.71 -2.86
C LEU A 254 -15.36 7.39 -4.16
N PHE A 255 -14.07 7.42 -4.37
CA PHE A 255 -13.43 7.83 -5.62
C PHE A 255 -13.09 6.57 -6.39
N CYS A 256 -13.80 6.35 -7.49
CA CYS A 256 -13.67 5.16 -8.31
C CYS A 256 -13.13 5.57 -9.68
N GLU A 257 -12.04 4.95 -10.10
CA GLU A 257 -11.52 5.16 -11.44
C GLU A 257 -11.84 3.94 -12.31
N VAL A 258 -12.34 4.16 -13.50
CA VAL A 258 -12.56 3.11 -14.51
C VAL A 258 -11.85 3.50 -15.80
N GLY A 259 -11.35 2.54 -16.54
CA GLY A 259 -10.64 2.74 -17.79
C GLY A 259 -11.14 1.78 -18.87
N GLU A 260 -10.63 1.94 -20.09
CA GLU A 260 -10.79 0.96 -21.14
C GLU A 260 -9.85 -0.23 -20.85
N ASP A 261 -10.35 -1.45 -21.07
CA ASP A 261 -9.59 -2.69 -20.92
C ASP A 261 -9.47 -3.38 -22.28
N GLU A 262 -8.31 -3.92 -22.64
CA GLU A 262 -8.08 -4.64 -23.91
C GLU A 262 -9.06 -5.81 -24.12
N GLY A 263 -9.65 -6.35 -23.05
CA GLY A 263 -10.59 -7.48 -23.08
C GLY A 263 -12.07 -7.12 -23.02
N ASP A 264 -12.41 -5.86 -22.72
CA ASP A 264 -13.78 -5.40 -22.51
C ASP A 264 -14.18 -4.46 -23.68
N PRO A 265 -15.27 -4.74 -24.42
CA PRO A 265 -15.73 -3.87 -25.50
C PRO A 265 -16.35 -2.56 -25.00
N ARG A 266 -16.63 -2.42 -23.69
CA ARG A 266 -17.26 -1.22 -23.12
C ARG A 266 -16.24 -0.08 -23.00
N SER A 267 -16.69 1.12 -23.30
CA SER A 267 -15.93 2.35 -23.03
C SER A 267 -15.84 2.62 -21.52
N ALA A 268 -14.87 3.43 -21.11
CA ALA A 268 -14.76 3.87 -19.72
C ALA A 268 -16.03 4.60 -19.22
N VAL A 269 -16.74 5.32 -20.10
CA VAL A 269 -18.01 6.00 -19.77
C VAL A 269 -19.14 5.00 -19.52
N GLU A 270 -19.23 3.92 -20.30
CA GLU A 270 -20.22 2.85 -20.07
C GLU A 270 -19.91 2.11 -18.75
N ARG A 271 -18.64 1.82 -18.47
CA ARG A 271 -18.24 1.23 -17.19
C ARG A 271 -18.51 2.17 -16.00
N ALA A 272 -18.35 3.49 -16.18
CA ALA A 272 -18.73 4.48 -15.19
C ALA A 272 -20.24 4.47 -14.91
N ALA A 273 -21.06 4.32 -15.94
CA ALA A 273 -22.51 4.19 -15.78
C ALA A 273 -22.90 2.90 -15.05
N ASP A 274 -22.24 1.78 -15.36
CA ASP A 274 -22.44 0.50 -14.66
C ASP A 274 -22.07 0.62 -13.17
N LEU A 275 -20.97 1.33 -12.85
CA LEU A 275 -20.55 1.57 -11.48
C LEU A 275 -21.58 2.40 -10.70
N VAL A 276 -22.09 3.47 -11.30
CA VAL A 276 -23.16 4.28 -10.69
C VAL A 276 -24.42 3.43 -10.49
N ALA A 277 -24.80 2.63 -11.47
CA ALA A 277 -25.99 1.76 -11.37
C ALA A 277 -25.85 0.66 -10.30
N ALA A 278 -24.64 0.17 -10.05
CA ALA A 278 -24.36 -0.81 -9.00
C ALA A 278 -24.31 -0.20 -7.59
N SER A 279 -24.12 1.12 -7.49
CA SER A 279 -23.89 1.81 -6.21
C SER A 279 -25.20 2.09 -5.46
N ALA A 280 -25.09 2.16 -4.13
CA ALA A 280 -26.13 2.67 -3.21
C ALA A 280 -25.88 4.14 -2.82
N CYS A 281 -25.15 4.90 -3.63
CA CYS A 281 -24.84 6.31 -3.35
C CYS A 281 -26.13 7.18 -3.34
N VAL A 282 -26.08 8.29 -2.60
CA VAL A 282 -27.18 9.26 -2.56
C VAL A 282 -27.03 10.35 -3.62
N ASP A 283 -25.81 10.56 -4.09
CA ASP A 283 -25.45 11.49 -5.17
C ASP A 283 -24.15 11.06 -5.82
N HIS A 284 -23.90 11.47 -7.05
CA HIS A 284 -22.68 11.10 -7.76
C HIS A 284 -22.23 12.17 -8.76
N ARG A 285 -20.98 12.06 -9.17
CA ARG A 285 -20.38 12.89 -10.20
C ARG A 285 -19.48 12.04 -11.10
N VAL A 286 -19.71 12.07 -12.41
CA VAL A 286 -18.85 11.43 -13.42
C VAL A 286 -17.98 12.49 -14.05
N VAL A 287 -16.66 12.28 -14.09
CA VAL A 287 -15.67 13.26 -14.54
C VAL A 287 -14.79 12.64 -15.62
N GLU A 288 -14.96 13.11 -16.85
CA GLU A 288 -14.20 12.68 -18.04
C GLU A 288 -13.00 13.60 -18.30
N ASP A 289 -13.05 14.85 -17.84
CA ASP A 289 -11.95 15.80 -17.99
C ASP A 289 -10.78 15.45 -17.08
N ALA A 290 -9.63 15.15 -17.66
CA ALA A 290 -8.44 14.72 -16.92
C ALA A 290 -7.90 15.78 -15.94
N SER A 291 -8.07 17.08 -16.24
CA SER A 291 -7.63 18.17 -15.37
C SER A 291 -8.51 18.27 -14.13
N GLU A 292 -9.83 18.11 -14.34
CA GLU A 292 -10.82 18.11 -13.27
C GLU A 292 -10.66 16.86 -12.37
N ALA A 293 -10.50 15.69 -12.97
CA ALA A 293 -10.20 14.45 -12.26
C ALA A 293 -8.93 14.58 -11.41
N ALA A 294 -7.85 15.13 -11.98
CA ALA A 294 -6.61 15.37 -11.25
C ALA A 294 -6.79 16.37 -10.10
N ALA A 295 -7.67 17.37 -10.23
CA ALA A 295 -7.98 18.32 -9.17
C ALA A 295 -8.75 17.65 -8.02
N LEU A 296 -9.67 16.74 -8.31
CA LEU A 296 -10.38 15.93 -7.33
C LEU A 296 -9.43 14.94 -6.62
N TRP A 297 -8.60 14.22 -7.37
CA TRP A 297 -7.59 13.31 -6.80
C TRP A 297 -6.61 14.02 -5.87
N ARG A 298 -6.30 15.32 -6.10
CA ARG A 298 -5.46 16.10 -5.19
C ARG A 298 -6.06 16.25 -3.81
N ILE A 299 -7.38 16.28 -3.65
CA ILE A 299 -7.99 16.30 -2.32
C ILE A 299 -7.52 15.09 -1.51
N ARG A 300 -7.53 13.90 -2.13
CA ARG A 300 -7.07 12.65 -1.52
C ARG A 300 -5.56 12.66 -1.26
N ALA A 301 -4.76 13.09 -2.24
CA ALA A 301 -3.30 13.11 -2.15
C ALA A 301 -2.79 14.13 -1.12
N ASP A 302 -3.32 15.35 -1.14
CA ASP A 302 -2.93 16.43 -0.23
C ASP A 302 -3.45 16.18 1.19
N GLY A 303 -4.64 15.56 1.31
CA GLY A 303 -5.24 15.19 2.58
C GLY A 303 -4.32 14.37 3.47
N VAL A 304 -3.58 13.42 2.90
CA VAL A 304 -2.59 12.60 3.63
C VAL A 304 -1.52 13.46 4.31
N GLY A 305 -1.01 14.46 3.58
CA GLY A 305 0.01 15.37 4.10
C GLY A 305 -0.52 16.41 5.08
N LEU A 306 -1.76 16.88 4.87
CA LEU A 306 -2.40 17.93 5.64
C LEU A 306 -3.10 17.41 6.91
N ALA A 307 -3.44 16.11 6.96
CA ALA A 307 -4.11 15.47 8.10
C ALA A 307 -3.22 15.34 9.36
N GLY A 308 -2.17 16.13 9.49
CA GLY A 308 -1.38 16.25 10.72
C GLY A 308 -2.10 16.96 11.87
N ARG A 309 -3.34 17.42 11.64
CA ARG A 309 -4.24 17.96 12.66
C ARG A 309 -5.67 17.54 12.40
N THR A 310 -6.42 17.28 13.48
CA THR A 310 -7.87 17.03 13.40
C THR A 310 -8.64 18.32 13.07
N PRO A 311 -9.92 18.25 12.71
CA PRO A 311 -10.77 19.41 12.55
C PRO A 311 -10.82 20.33 13.78
N ALA A 312 -10.68 19.78 14.99
CA ALA A 312 -10.57 20.54 16.23
C ALA A 312 -9.22 21.26 16.42
N GLY A 313 -8.23 20.97 15.56
CA GLY A 313 -6.89 21.58 15.61
C GLY A 313 -5.87 20.80 16.44
N ASN A 314 -6.25 19.66 17.03
CA ASN A 314 -5.36 18.79 17.78
C ASN A 314 -4.29 18.17 16.85
N GLN A 315 -3.11 17.87 17.39
CA GLN A 315 -2.09 17.14 16.66
C GLN A 315 -2.60 15.73 16.32
N ALA A 316 -2.60 15.36 15.04
CA ALA A 316 -2.95 14.02 14.58
C ALA A 316 -1.70 13.25 14.16
N TRP A 317 -1.60 12.01 14.61
CA TRP A 317 -0.46 11.14 14.38
C TRP A 317 -0.82 10.00 13.41
N PRO A 318 0.16 9.48 12.65
CA PRO A 318 -0.02 8.28 11.86
C PRO A 318 -0.02 7.04 12.77
N GLY A 319 -1.04 6.89 13.63
CA GLY A 319 -1.08 5.84 14.64
C GLY A 319 -1.63 4.52 14.13
N TRP A 320 -2.73 4.53 13.39
CA TRP A 320 -3.41 3.35 12.85
C TRP A 320 -3.64 3.53 11.35
N GLU A 321 -2.56 3.46 10.57
CA GLU A 321 -2.60 3.87 9.18
C GLU A 321 -2.61 2.75 8.17
N ASP A 322 -3.00 1.52 8.54
CA ASP A 322 -2.73 0.45 7.60
C ASP A 322 -3.49 -0.86 7.86
N ALA A 323 -4.56 -0.80 8.62
CA ALA A 323 -5.38 -1.97 8.83
C ALA A 323 -6.09 -2.38 7.54
N ALA A 324 -6.06 -3.65 7.18
CA ALA A 324 -6.77 -4.17 6.03
C ALA A 324 -7.64 -5.36 6.46
N VAL A 325 -8.93 -5.32 6.11
CA VAL A 325 -9.89 -6.40 6.32
C VAL A 325 -10.46 -6.84 4.97
N PRO A 326 -11.02 -8.06 4.84
CA PRO A 326 -11.76 -8.41 3.63
C PRO A 326 -12.79 -7.32 3.31
N PRO A 327 -12.94 -6.86 2.06
CA PRO A 327 -13.83 -5.76 1.69
C PRO A 327 -15.27 -5.92 2.20
N ALA A 328 -15.77 -7.17 2.26
CA ALA A 328 -17.10 -7.48 2.82
C ALA A 328 -17.23 -7.14 4.32
N ASN A 329 -16.12 -7.06 5.04
CA ASN A 329 -16.08 -6.76 6.46
C ASN A 329 -15.75 -5.27 6.75
N LEU A 330 -15.48 -4.47 5.71
CA LEU A 330 -14.97 -3.11 5.88
C LEU A 330 -15.97 -2.19 6.61
N GLY A 331 -17.24 -2.20 6.23
CA GLY A 331 -18.28 -1.40 6.89
C GLY A 331 -18.48 -1.76 8.37
N PRO A 332 -18.72 -3.04 8.71
CA PRO A 332 -18.78 -3.49 10.10
C PRO A 332 -17.50 -3.19 10.90
N TYR A 333 -16.31 -3.38 10.30
CA TYR A 333 -15.06 -3.06 10.93
C TYR A 333 -14.95 -1.56 11.28
N LEU A 334 -15.30 -0.67 10.35
CA LEU A 334 -15.27 0.79 10.59
C LEU A 334 -16.24 1.18 11.71
N THR A 335 -17.42 0.57 11.78
CA THR A 335 -18.38 0.82 12.87
C THR A 335 -17.77 0.50 14.24
N ASP A 336 -17.18 -0.68 14.38
CA ASP A 336 -16.56 -1.09 15.65
C ASP A 336 -15.28 -0.30 15.93
N PHE A 337 -14.54 0.11 14.89
CA PHE A 337 -13.33 0.90 15.07
C PHE A 337 -13.65 2.33 15.52
N GLU A 338 -14.71 2.95 14.98
CA GLU A 338 -15.19 4.25 15.46
C GLU A 338 -15.66 4.17 16.92
N ALA A 339 -16.34 3.09 17.31
CA ALA A 339 -16.73 2.85 18.70
C ALA A 339 -15.49 2.68 19.62
N LEU A 340 -14.44 2.01 19.13
CA LEU A 340 -13.17 1.87 19.85
C LEU A 340 -12.46 3.21 20.02
N MET A 341 -12.38 4.03 18.98
CA MET A 341 -11.83 5.39 19.09
C MET A 341 -12.62 6.22 20.12
N ALA A 342 -13.94 6.19 20.06
CA ALA A 342 -14.80 6.90 21.01
C ALA A 342 -14.58 6.45 22.46
N LYS A 343 -14.39 5.15 22.71
CA LYS A 343 -14.04 4.59 24.04
C LYS A 343 -12.78 5.23 24.63
N TYR A 344 -11.79 5.54 23.80
CA TYR A 344 -10.54 6.17 24.22
C TYR A 344 -10.53 7.69 24.09
N GLY A 345 -11.64 8.30 23.65
CA GLY A 345 -11.72 9.74 23.43
C GLY A 345 -10.84 10.24 22.28
N ILE A 346 -10.59 9.39 21.29
CA ILE A 346 -9.75 9.66 20.12
C ILE A 346 -10.64 10.13 18.97
N GLU A 347 -10.23 11.21 18.30
CA GLU A 347 -10.78 11.64 17.01
C GLU A 347 -9.88 11.10 15.89
N GLY A 348 -10.49 10.53 14.84
CA GLY A 348 -9.78 9.97 13.70
C GLY A 348 -10.32 10.45 12.36
N LEU A 349 -9.43 10.45 11.35
CA LEU A 349 -9.72 10.85 9.96
C LEU A 349 -9.52 9.64 9.06
N PRO A 350 -10.54 8.77 8.84
CA PRO A 350 -10.41 7.59 8.00
C PRO A 350 -10.38 7.94 6.51
N TYR A 351 -9.51 7.27 5.80
CA TYR A 351 -9.39 7.28 4.34
C TYR A 351 -8.66 5.99 3.92
N GLY A 352 -8.60 5.66 2.66
CA GLY A 352 -7.79 4.52 2.25
C GLY A 352 -8.21 3.82 0.98
N HIS A 353 -7.55 2.68 0.72
CA HIS A 353 -7.76 1.82 -0.43
C HIS A 353 -8.93 0.86 -0.15
N PHE A 354 -10.15 1.40 -0.21
CA PHE A 354 -11.34 0.68 0.22
C PHE A 354 -11.66 -0.53 -0.67
N GLY A 355 -11.28 -0.47 -1.95
CA GLY A 355 -11.38 -1.62 -2.86
C GLY A 355 -10.63 -2.86 -2.36
N ASP A 356 -9.54 -2.66 -1.64
CA ASP A 356 -8.74 -3.72 -1.00
C ASP A 356 -9.07 -3.91 0.49
N GLY A 357 -10.03 -3.14 1.02
CA GLY A 357 -10.38 -3.15 2.44
C GLY A 357 -9.34 -2.51 3.36
N CYS A 358 -8.39 -1.74 2.81
CA CYS A 358 -7.33 -1.09 3.57
C CYS A 358 -7.73 0.32 4.02
N VAL A 359 -7.51 0.60 5.31
CA VAL A 359 -7.89 1.86 5.97
C VAL A 359 -6.69 2.52 6.62
N HIS A 360 -6.55 3.80 6.34
CA HIS A 360 -5.63 4.70 7.03
C HIS A 360 -6.41 5.63 7.95
N VAL A 361 -5.92 5.82 9.16
CA VAL A 361 -6.56 6.73 10.12
C VAL A 361 -5.52 7.60 10.80
N ARG A 362 -5.60 8.90 10.58
CA ARG A 362 -4.88 9.89 11.37
C ARG A 362 -5.65 10.14 12.66
N MET A 363 -5.00 10.06 13.80
CA MET A 363 -5.65 10.10 15.11
C MET A 363 -4.98 11.11 16.04
N ASP A 364 -5.76 11.81 16.86
CA ASP A 364 -5.27 12.76 17.85
C ASP A 364 -4.92 12.10 19.19
N VAL A 365 -4.32 10.93 19.11
CA VAL A 365 -3.86 10.22 20.31
C VAL A 365 -2.96 11.12 21.14
N PRO A 366 -3.21 11.27 22.44
CA PRO A 366 -2.31 12.00 23.32
C PRO A 366 -0.98 11.25 23.42
N LEU A 367 0.11 11.89 23.00
CA LEU A 367 1.49 11.38 23.06
C LEU A 367 2.44 12.47 23.54
N SER A 368 1.92 13.45 24.31
CA SER A 368 2.68 14.61 24.75
C SER A 368 3.41 14.36 26.06
N GLU A 369 2.93 13.42 26.87
CA GLU A 369 3.45 13.10 28.19
C GLU A 369 3.74 11.60 28.32
N GLU A 370 4.66 11.24 29.23
CA GLU A 370 5.05 9.84 29.46
C GLU A 370 3.85 8.98 29.93
N GLY A 371 2.89 9.57 30.63
CA GLY A 371 1.65 8.94 31.07
C GLY A 371 0.68 8.53 29.94
N ASP A 372 0.84 9.09 28.75
CA ASP A 372 0.01 8.80 27.59
C ASP A 372 0.37 7.45 26.92
N ILE A 373 1.64 7.01 27.08
CA ILE A 373 2.16 5.80 26.41
C ILE A 373 1.35 4.55 26.76
N PRO A 374 0.98 4.27 28.03
CA PRO A 374 0.16 3.11 28.38
C PRO A 374 -1.22 3.12 27.73
N VAL A 375 -1.85 4.29 27.61
CA VAL A 375 -3.18 4.46 26.98
C VAL A 375 -3.08 4.17 25.48
N PHE A 376 -2.07 4.75 24.81
CA PHE A 376 -1.83 4.49 23.41
C PHE A 376 -1.55 3.00 23.14
N LYS A 377 -0.71 2.37 23.98
CA LYS A 377 -0.43 0.94 23.86
C LYS A 377 -1.68 0.08 24.00
N ALA A 378 -2.53 0.34 25.00
CA ALA A 378 -3.77 -0.37 25.21
C ALA A 378 -4.73 -0.21 24.01
N PHE A 379 -4.85 1.01 23.47
CA PHE A 379 -5.61 1.27 22.24
C PHE A 379 -5.09 0.43 21.06
N MET A 380 -3.77 0.42 20.83
CA MET A 380 -3.15 -0.32 19.73
C MET A 380 -3.36 -1.84 19.85
N GLU A 381 -3.29 -2.40 21.06
CA GLU A 381 -3.55 -3.81 21.33
C GLU A 381 -5.02 -4.17 21.05
N GLU A 382 -5.97 -3.34 21.50
CA GLU A 382 -7.40 -3.55 21.22
C GLU A 382 -7.72 -3.38 19.73
N ALA A 383 -7.11 -2.42 19.05
CA ALA A 383 -7.28 -2.21 17.61
C ALA A 383 -6.74 -3.38 16.79
N ALA A 384 -5.57 -3.94 17.17
CA ALA A 384 -5.00 -5.12 16.53
C ALA A 384 -5.90 -6.36 16.73
N ALA A 385 -6.41 -6.55 17.96
CA ALA A 385 -7.36 -7.63 18.23
C ALA A 385 -8.67 -7.46 17.45
N LEU A 386 -9.14 -6.21 17.26
CA LEU A 386 -10.31 -5.91 16.45
C LEU A 386 -10.09 -6.33 14.98
N VAL A 387 -8.99 -5.92 14.37
CA VAL A 387 -8.64 -6.32 12.99
C VAL A 387 -8.59 -7.84 12.85
N GLY A 388 -7.95 -8.53 13.80
CA GLY A 388 -7.88 -10.00 13.80
C GLY A 388 -9.27 -10.67 13.83
N ARG A 389 -10.23 -10.12 14.61
CA ARG A 389 -11.61 -10.62 14.64
C ARG A 389 -12.34 -10.48 13.29
N TYR A 390 -12.00 -9.48 12.51
CA TYR A 390 -12.53 -9.28 11.16
C TYR A 390 -11.75 -10.03 10.06
N GLY A 391 -10.80 -10.91 10.44
CA GLY A 391 -9.99 -11.68 9.51
C GLY A 391 -8.97 -10.84 8.74
N GLY A 392 -8.59 -9.70 9.32
CA GLY A 392 -7.75 -8.71 8.69
C GLY A 392 -6.28 -8.73 9.13
N SER A 393 -5.50 -7.88 8.49
CA SER A 393 -4.07 -7.63 8.71
C SER A 393 -3.87 -6.27 9.38
N ILE A 394 -2.92 -6.18 10.30
CA ILE A 394 -2.52 -4.92 10.94
C ILE A 394 -1.65 -4.05 10.03
N SER A 395 -1.14 -4.61 8.95
CA SER A 395 -0.39 -3.88 7.93
C SER A 395 -0.77 -4.36 6.53
N GLY A 396 -1.52 -3.53 5.81
CA GLY A 396 -1.96 -3.79 4.44
C GLY A 396 -0.96 -3.37 3.37
N GLU A 397 -0.06 -2.38 3.68
CA GLU A 397 0.92 -1.88 2.71
C GLU A 397 2.20 -1.27 3.29
N HIS A 398 2.19 -0.77 4.56
CA HIS A 398 3.31 -0.02 5.11
C HIS A 398 4.42 -0.90 5.70
N GLY A 399 4.14 -2.17 5.94
CA GLY A 399 5.00 -3.10 6.67
C GLY A 399 4.92 -2.92 8.19
N ASP A 400 5.50 -3.85 8.93
CA ASP A 400 5.50 -3.81 10.39
C ASP A 400 6.58 -2.85 10.93
N GLY A 401 7.74 -2.86 10.32
CA GLY A 401 8.89 -2.09 10.74
C GLY A 401 9.21 -2.29 12.22
N ARG A 402 9.51 -1.18 12.88
CA ARG A 402 9.72 -1.13 14.34
C ARG A 402 8.42 -0.83 15.09
N ALA A 403 7.38 -0.37 14.41
CA ALA A 403 6.18 0.15 15.04
C ALA A 403 5.14 -0.93 15.36
N ARG A 404 5.07 -2.01 14.58
CA ARG A 404 3.94 -2.95 14.63
C ARG A 404 4.31 -4.40 14.94
N GLY A 405 5.59 -4.78 14.88
CA GLY A 405 6.03 -6.18 15.08
C GLY A 405 5.53 -6.82 16.38
N ALA A 406 5.37 -6.03 17.45
CA ALA A 406 4.84 -6.51 18.73
C ALA A 406 3.34 -6.89 18.68
N LEU A 407 2.59 -6.43 17.67
CA LEU A 407 1.14 -6.67 17.52
C LEU A 407 0.83 -7.93 16.69
N LEU A 408 1.82 -8.53 16.02
CA LEU A 408 1.63 -9.71 15.16
C LEU A 408 0.90 -10.88 15.84
N PRO A 409 1.10 -11.20 17.14
CA PRO A 409 0.35 -12.26 17.81
C PRO A 409 -1.17 -12.08 17.84
N HIS A 410 -1.69 -10.89 17.56
CA HIS A 410 -3.14 -10.66 17.43
C HIS A 410 -3.69 -11.03 16.06
N MET A 411 -2.81 -11.24 15.09
CA MET A 411 -3.13 -11.53 13.71
C MET A 411 -2.94 -13.02 13.38
N TYR A 412 -1.93 -13.68 13.97
CA TYR A 412 -1.54 -15.08 13.75
C TYR A 412 -1.90 -15.99 14.92
#